data_601829d8d384419e2f96b740a97c2ef7
#
_entry.id   601829d8d384419e2f96b740a97c2ef7
#
_cell.length_a   1.000
_cell.length_b   1.000
_cell.length_c   1.000
_cell.angle_alpha   90.00
_cell.angle_beta   90.00
_cell.angle_gamma   90.00
#
_symmetry.space_group_name_H-M   'P 1'
#
loop_
_entity.id
_entity.type
_entity.pdbx_description
1 polymer ?
#
loop_
_entity_poly.entity_id
_entity_poly.type
_entity_poly.pdbx_seq_one_letter_code
_entity_poly.pdbx_strand_id
1 'polypeptide(L)'
;MGAKEIMKNRKTYASRLTKEMLIKSGIELITEDGTVFKNGKKVIPTINKQNGYLMIHLYDLDEDGNKIKIPIIRKFKKCKKPTITYKYRTITVGLHRAMWAWLYGVVEEGFVIDHKSNKHTSIEDYHISNLQIISQRENSIKDREASIKELKCRLDKPISYYEDKLAYYEDLYKKAMKDRNREDARRRIKNIYDQKAKIRYWLSHKAEAWVTQ
;
A
#
# COMPACT_ATOMS: atom_id res chain seq x y z
N MET A 1 1.10 29.57 1.54
CA MET A 1 1.18 28.17 2.03
C MET A 1 1.98 27.33 1.04
N GLY A 2 3.10 26.78 1.46
CA GLY A 2 4.03 26.07 0.59
C GLY A 2 3.56 24.64 0.31
N ALA A 3 3.96 24.09 -0.84
CA ALA A 3 3.63 22.72 -1.28
C ALA A 3 3.92 21.62 -0.24
N LYS A 4 4.84 21.87 0.71
CA LYS A 4 5.16 20.95 1.83
C LYS A 4 4.07 20.88 2.91
N GLU A 5 3.33 21.96 3.16
CA GLU A 5 2.23 21.99 4.13
C GLU A 5 1.00 21.25 3.60
N ILE A 6 0.74 21.37 2.29
CA ILE A 6 -0.35 20.64 1.62
C ILE A 6 -0.10 19.12 1.64
N MET A 7 1.18 18.66 1.60
CA MET A 7 1.51 17.24 1.70
C MET A 7 1.40 16.67 3.13
N LYS A 8 1.63 17.48 4.19
CA LYS A 8 1.42 17.03 5.58
C LYS A 8 -0.06 16.74 5.85
N ASN A 9 -0.97 17.55 5.33
CA ASN A 9 -2.41 17.36 5.50
C ASN A 9 -2.97 16.14 4.75
N ARG A 10 -2.32 15.68 3.66
CA ARG A 10 -2.73 14.46 2.94
C ARG A 10 -2.64 13.17 3.77
N LYS A 11 -1.61 13.03 4.63
CA LYS A 11 -1.47 11.85 5.51
C LYS A 11 -2.53 11.82 6.62
N THR A 12 -2.91 12.98 7.12
CA THR A 12 -3.92 13.11 8.17
C THR A 12 -5.35 12.88 7.66
N TYR A 13 -5.64 13.20 6.40
CA TYR A 13 -6.97 13.05 5.82
C TYR A 13 -7.37 11.57 5.67
N ALA A 14 -6.47 10.71 5.19
CA ALA A 14 -6.75 9.28 5.02
C ALA A 14 -6.90 8.52 6.36
N SER A 15 -6.33 9.04 7.47
CA SER A 15 -6.45 8.44 8.80
C SER A 15 -7.70 8.88 9.57
N ARG A 16 -8.41 9.92 9.10
CA ARG A 16 -9.62 10.47 9.74
C ARG A 16 -10.85 10.39 8.85
N LEU A 17 -10.95 9.33 8.06
CA LEU A 17 -12.09 9.13 7.17
C LEU A 17 -13.37 8.96 7.99
N THR A 18 -14.36 9.82 7.75
CA THR A 18 -15.67 9.74 8.39
C THR A 18 -16.76 9.41 7.37
N LYS A 19 -17.91 8.95 7.86
CA LYS A 19 -19.10 8.71 7.02
C LYS A 19 -19.57 9.98 6.32
N GLU A 20 -19.54 11.12 7.00
CA GLU A 20 -19.91 12.43 6.44
C GLU A 20 -19.02 12.82 5.26
N MET A 21 -17.71 12.55 5.36
CA MET A 21 -16.76 12.79 4.27
C MET A 21 -17.07 11.92 3.05
N LEU A 22 -17.45 10.66 3.27
CA LEU A 22 -17.87 9.73 2.21
C LEU A 22 -19.13 10.27 1.52
N ILE A 23 -20.14 10.66 2.28
CA ILE A 23 -21.41 11.25 1.76
C ILE A 23 -21.11 12.52 0.96
N LYS A 24 -20.34 13.46 1.51
CA LYS A 24 -19.93 14.71 0.82
C LYS A 24 -19.15 14.43 -0.47
N SER A 25 -18.42 13.31 -0.53
CA SER A 25 -17.73 12.84 -1.75
C SER A 25 -18.67 12.17 -2.77
N GLY A 26 -19.96 12.05 -2.45
CA GLY A 26 -21.00 11.48 -3.33
C GLY A 26 -21.20 9.97 -3.15
N ILE A 27 -20.66 9.35 -2.12
CA ILE A 27 -20.97 7.97 -1.75
C ILE A 27 -22.37 7.95 -1.12
N GLU A 28 -23.23 7.06 -1.61
CA GLU A 28 -24.64 6.92 -1.18
C GLU A 28 -24.82 5.71 -0.28
N LEU A 29 -24.08 4.63 -0.57
CA LEU A 29 -24.15 3.38 0.18
C LEU A 29 -22.84 2.61 0.06
N ILE A 30 -22.43 2.02 1.15
CA ILE A 30 -21.40 0.96 1.19
C ILE A 30 -22.01 -0.21 1.94
N THR A 31 -22.10 -1.38 1.30
CA THR A 31 -22.67 -2.59 1.87
C THR A 31 -21.62 -3.43 2.61
N GLU A 32 -22.06 -4.40 3.38
CA GLU A 32 -21.18 -5.29 4.17
C GLU A 32 -20.26 -6.17 3.30
N ASP A 33 -20.64 -6.43 2.05
CA ASP A 33 -19.87 -7.18 1.05
C ASP A 33 -18.89 -6.30 0.26
N GLY A 34 -18.74 -5.02 0.62
CA GLY A 34 -17.84 -4.09 -0.04
C GLY A 34 -18.37 -3.48 -1.34
N THR A 35 -19.63 -3.68 -1.68
CA THR A 35 -20.25 -2.98 -2.82
C THR A 35 -20.45 -1.50 -2.48
N VAL A 36 -20.02 -0.62 -3.38
CA VAL A 36 -20.08 0.84 -3.21
C VAL A 36 -20.99 1.45 -4.27
N PHE A 37 -21.90 2.32 -3.86
CA PHE A 37 -22.76 3.11 -4.75
C PHE A 37 -22.39 4.60 -4.65
N LYS A 38 -22.28 5.25 -5.80
CA LYS A 38 -21.94 6.66 -5.93
C LYS A 38 -22.72 7.29 -7.10
N ASN A 39 -23.49 8.35 -6.82
CA ASN A 39 -24.33 9.03 -7.81
C ASN A 39 -25.24 8.02 -8.57
N GLY A 40 -25.95 7.15 -7.86
CA GLY A 40 -26.85 6.14 -8.40
C GLY A 40 -26.16 4.98 -9.15
N LYS A 41 -24.84 4.88 -9.15
CA LYS A 41 -24.10 3.86 -9.89
C LYS A 41 -23.20 3.04 -8.98
N LYS A 42 -23.11 1.73 -9.27
CA LYS A 42 -22.13 0.84 -8.62
C LYS A 42 -20.71 1.28 -9.02
N VAL A 43 -19.85 1.49 -8.04
CA VAL A 43 -18.43 1.82 -8.23
C VAL A 43 -17.64 0.52 -8.32
N ILE A 44 -16.80 0.41 -9.34
CA ILE A 44 -15.83 -0.68 -9.45
C ILE A 44 -14.53 -0.21 -8.78
N PRO A 45 -14.11 -0.84 -7.66
CA PRO A 45 -12.85 -0.51 -7.02
C PRO A 45 -11.66 -0.79 -7.94
N THR A 46 -10.59 -0.01 -7.79
CA THR A 46 -9.33 -0.21 -8.54
C THR A 46 -8.31 -0.92 -7.66
N ILE A 47 -7.51 -1.81 -8.26
CA ILE A 47 -6.44 -2.50 -7.54
C ILE A 47 -5.21 -1.60 -7.45
N ASN A 48 -4.69 -1.39 -6.26
CA ASN A 48 -3.39 -0.75 -6.07
C ASN A 48 -2.28 -1.74 -6.47
N LYS A 49 -1.56 -1.43 -7.56
CA LYS A 49 -0.52 -2.29 -8.12
C LYS A 49 0.67 -2.57 -7.18
N GLN A 50 0.87 -1.74 -6.15
CA GLN A 50 2.01 -1.90 -5.24
C GLN A 50 1.73 -2.91 -4.13
N ASN A 51 0.49 -2.98 -3.64
CA ASN A 51 0.14 -3.76 -2.47
C ASN A 51 -1.12 -4.62 -2.64
N GLY A 52 -1.75 -4.60 -3.81
CA GLY A 52 -2.92 -5.43 -4.13
C GLY A 52 -4.25 -4.98 -3.51
N TYR A 53 -4.27 -3.95 -2.65
CA TYR A 53 -5.50 -3.50 -2.02
C TYR A 53 -6.50 -2.89 -3.00
N LEU A 54 -7.78 -3.16 -2.78
CA LEU A 54 -8.86 -2.49 -3.49
C LEU A 54 -9.03 -1.05 -2.96
N MET A 55 -9.12 -0.12 -3.91
CA MET A 55 -9.16 1.32 -3.66
C MET A 55 -10.37 1.94 -4.31
N ILE A 56 -10.94 2.96 -3.68
CA ILE A 56 -11.97 3.82 -4.24
C ILE A 56 -11.46 5.26 -4.36
N HIS A 57 -12.03 6.00 -5.31
CA HIS A 57 -11.69 7.40 -5.55
C HIS A 57 -12.78 8.30 -5.00
N LEU A 58 -12.39 9.17 -4.07
CA LEU A 58 -13.25 10.16 -3.45
C LEU A 58 -12.88 11.56 -3.94
N TYR A 59 -13.82 12.49 -3.90
CA TYR A 59 -13.47 13.91 -4.05
C TYR A 59 -12.72 14.38 -2.81
N ASP A 60 -11.66 15.15 -3.05
CA ASP A 60 -10.96 15.84 -1.98
C ASP A 60 -11.78 17.08 -1.57
N LEU A 61 -11.90 17.29 -0.26
CA LEU A 61 -12.73 18.33 0.32
C LEU A 61 -11.84 19.38 1.01
N ASP A 62 -12.27 20.64 0.99
CA ASP A 62 -11.68 21.71 1.80
C ASP A 62 -12.18 21.62 3.26
N GLU A 63 -11.79 22.59 4.09
CA GLU A 63 -12.16 22.68 5.52
C GLU A 63 -13.68 22.84 5.71
N ASP A 64 -14.37 23.46 4.76
CA ASP A 64 -15.82 23.64 4.75
C ASP A 64 -16.56 22.43 4.19
N GLY A 65 -15.84 21.43 3.67
CA GLY A 65 -16.38 20.22 3.08
C GLY A 65 -16.82 20.36 1.62
N ASN A 66 -16.35 21.39 0.92
CA ASN A 66 -16.61 21.56 -0.50
C ASN A 66 -15.56 20.83 -1.34
N LYS A 67 -15.95 20.37 -2.53
CA LYS A 67 -15.06 19.68 -3.47
C LYS A 67 -14.01 20.63 -4.02
N ILE A 68 -12.73 20.32 -3.81
CA ILE A 68 -11.61 21.13 -4.28
C ILE A 68 -11.48 21.04 -5.80
N LYS A 69 -11.54 22.19 -6.47
CA LYS A 69 -11.28 22.30 -7.92
C LYS A 69 -9.82 22.68 -8.16
N ILE A 70 -9.16 22.01 -9.09
CA ILE A 70 -7.82 22.33 -9.52
C ILE A 70 -7.80 22.70 -11.01
N PRO A 71 -7.06 23.77 -11.40
CA PRO A 71 -6.93 24.16 -12.79
C PRO A 71 -6.07 23.16 -13.56
N ILE A 72 -6.48 22.85 -14.80
CA ILE A 72 -5.69 22.11 -15.77
C ILE A 72 -5.38 23.07 -16.92
N ILE A 73 -4.11 23.34 -17.09
CA ILE A 73 -3.62 24.19 -18.18
C ILE A 73 -3.25 23.27 -19.35
N ARG A 74 -4.02 23.33 -20.44
CA ARG A 74 -3.74 22.59 -21.66
C ARG A 74 -3.16 23.54 -22.72
N LYS A 75 -1.93 23.25 -23.18
CA LYS A 75 -1.30 23.93 -24.31
C LYS A 75 -1.51 23.09 -25.56
N PHE A 76 -2.34 23.55 -26.47
CA PHE A 76 -2.50 22.90 -27.78
C PHE A 76 -1.52 23.53 -28.77
N LYS A 77 -0.85 22.71 -29.58
CA LYS A 77 0.18 23.15 -30.56
C LYS A 77 -0.33 24.23 -31.52
N LYS A 78 -1.64 24.26 -31.79
CA LYS A 78 -2.27 25.22 -32.74
C LYS A 78 -2.87 26.46 -32.05
N CYS A 79 -2.92 26.53 -30.73
CA CYS A 79 -3.52 27.65 -30.02
C CYS A 79 -2.44 28.53 -29.37
N LYS A 80 -2.45 29.85 -29.67
CA LYS A 80 -1.52 30.82 -29.07
C LYS A 80 -1.74 31.00 -27.58
N LYS A 81 -2.95 30.74 -27.07
CA LYS A 81 -3.30 30.90 -25.64
C LYS A 81 -3.59 29.53 -25.02
N PRO A 82 -3.12 29.27 -23.78
CA PRO A 82 -3.46 28.03 -23.07
C PRO A 82 -4.95 28.03 -22.71
N THR A 83 -5.59 26.88 -22.82
CA THR A 83 -6.96 26.70 -22.33
C THR A 83 -6.90 26.25 -20.86
N ILE A 84 -7.59 26.95 -19.98
CA ILE A 84 -7.73 26.59 -18.58
C ILE A 84 -9.06 25.87 -18.41
N THR A 85 -8.99 24.61 -17.98
CA THR A 85 -10.14 23.82 -17.57
C THR A 85 -10.00 23.46 -16.09
N TYR A 86 -11.09 23.12 -15.44
CA TYR A 86 -11.07 22.73 -14.02
C TYR A 86 -11.50 21.29 -13.88
N LYS A 87 -10.85 20.56 -12.98
CA LYS A 87 -11.31 19.24 -12.52
C LYS A 87 -11.36 19.21 -11.00
N TYR A 88 -12.21 18.36 -10.47
CA TYR A 88 -12.18 18.09 -9.03
C TYR A 88 -10.94 17.28 -8.66
N ARG A 89 -10.29 17.68 -7.58
CA ARG A 89 -9.20 16.91 -6.98
C ARG A 89 -9.79 15.64 -6.36
N THR A 90 -9.13 14.51 -6.58
CA THR A 90 -9.54 13.23 -6.01
C THR A 90 -8.44 12.67 -5.12
N ILE A 91 -8.86 11.99 -4.06
CA ILE A 91 -7.99 11.18 -3.19
C ILE A 91 -8.35 9.71 -3.39
N THR A 92 -7.38 8.84 -3.12
CA THR A 92 -7.57 7.40 -3.21
C THR A 92 -7.54 6.82 -1.80
N VAL A 93 -8.57 6.05 -1.46
CA VAL A 93 -8.77 5.48 -0.13
C VAL A 93 -8.95 3.97 -0.25
N GLY A 94 -8.38 3.20 0.68
CA GLY A 94 -8.60 1.76 0.74
C GLY A 94 -10.06 1.43 0.99
N LEU A 95 -10.60 0.47 0.22
CA LEU A 95 -12.01 0.06 0.34
C LEU A 95 -12.36 -0.38 1.78
N HIS A 96 -11.51 -1.19 2.42
CA HIS A 96 -11.69 -1.63 3.82
C HIS A 96 -11.86 -0.45 4.80
N ARG A 97 -11.12 0.65 4.59
CA ARG A 97 -11.24 1.86 5.42
C ARG A 97 -12.56 2.59 5.17
N ALA A 98 -12.98 2.68 3.92
CA ALA A 98 -14.24 3.32 3.57
C ALA A 98 -15.44 2.52 4.12
N MET A 99 -15.40 1.19 4.03
CA MET A 99 -16.41 0.30 4.61
C MET A 99 -16.49 0.47 6.13
N TRP A 100 -15.35 0.44 6.80
CA TRP A 100 -15.34 0.59 8.25
C TRP A 100 -15.89 1.95 8.68
N ALA A 101 -15.43 3.04 8.04
CA ALA A 101 -15.90 4.39 8.33
C ALA A 101 -17.42 4.55 8.06
N TRP A 102 -17.94 3.83 7.06
CA TRP A 102 -19.37 3.84 6.73
C TRP A 102 -20.21 3.12 7.77
N LEU A 103 -19.79 1.93 8.21
CA LEU A 103 -20.58 1.03 9.05
C LEU A 103 -20.35 1.29 10.56
N TYR A 104 -19.13 1.58 10.97
CA TYR A 104 -18.74 1.66 12.38
C TYR A 104 -18.15 3.01 12.80
N GLY A 105 -17.85 3.90 11.85
CA GLY A 105 -17.30 5.22 12.14
C GLY A 105 -15.77 5.27 12.13
N VAL A 106 -15.23 6.24 12.86
CA VAL A 106 -13.80 6.57 12.86
C VAL A 106 -13.00 5.54 13.65
N VAL A 107 -11.85 5.15 13.11
CA VAL A 107 -10.87 4.31 13.83
C VAL A 107 -10.02 5.19 14.74
N GLU A 108 -9.84 4.79 15.97
CA GLU A 108 -9.02 5.48 16.96
C GLU A 108 -7.54 5.54 16.52
N GLU A 109 -6.83 6.57 17.00
CA GLU A 109 -5.40 6.72 16.75
C GLU A 109 -4.63 5.53 17.35
N GLY A 110 -3.64 5.03 16.60
CA GLY A 110 -2.86 3.84 16.98
C GLY A 110 -3.44 2.50 16.54
N PHE A 111 -4.68 2.50 15.99
CA PHE A 111 -5.31 1.31 15.43
C PHE A 111 -5.38 1.37 13.91
N VAL A 112 -5.45 0.20 13.29
CA VAL A 112 -5.59 0.02 11.84
C VAL A 112 -6.67 -1.02 11.54
N ILE A 113 -7.27 -0.91 10.36
CA ILE A 113 -8.20 -1.92 9.85
C ILE A 113 -7.40 -2.94 9.04
N ASP A 114 -7.54 -4.18 9.39
CA ASP A 114 -6.80 -5.30 8.82
C ASP A 114 -7.75 -6.40 8.35
N HIS A 115 -7.30 -7.23 7.39
CA HIS A 115 -8.01 -8.42 6.93
C HIS A 115 -7.60 -9.64 7.77
N LYS A 116 -8.58 -10.30 8.42
CA LYS A 116 -8.33 -11.51 9.23
C LYS A 116 -7.64 -12.61 8.42
N SER A 117 -8.07 -12.82 7.17
CA SER A 117 -7.55 -13.87 6.27
C SER A 117 -6.25 -13.53 5.57
N ASN A 118 -5.68 -12.33 5.73
CA ASN A 118 -4.56 -11.80 4.95
C ASN A 118 -4.80 -11.74 3.42
N LYS A 119 -6.01 -12.06 2.94
CA LYS A 119 -6.43 -11.91 1.55
C LYS A 119 -7.13 -10.56 1.37
N HIS A 120 -6.82 -9.86 0.27
CA HIS A 120 -7.33 -8.51 0.03
C HIS A 120 -7.31 -8.12 -1.46
N THR A 121 -7.26 -9.12 -2.36
CA THR A 121 -7.13 -8.89 -3.80
C THR A 121 -8.45 -9.01 -4.56
N SER A 122 -9.43 -9.71 -4.00
CA SER A 122 -10.77 -9.84 -4.58
C SER A 122 -11.82 -9.10 -3.74
N ILE A 123 -12.98 -8.82 -4.31
CA ILE A 123 -14.05 -8.11 -3.59
C ILE A 123 -14.62 -8.97 -2.44
N GLU A 124 -14.62 -10.28 -2.58
CA GLU A 124 -15.09 -11.22 -1.57
C GLU A 124 -14.24 -11.17 -0.30
N ASP A 125 -12.95 -10.80 -0.42
CA ASP A 125 -12.06 -10.62 0.71
C ASP A 125 -12.45 -9.41 1.59
N TYR A 126 -13.29 -8.50 1.05
CA TYR A 126 -13.73 -7.26 1.71
C TYR A 126 -15.06 -7.38 2.44
N HIS A 127 -15.62 -8.60 2.61
CA HIS A 127 -16.78 -8.75 3.48
C HIS A 127 -16.44 -8.28 4.90
N ILE A 128 -17.35 -7.54 5.54
CA ILE A 128 -17.10 -6.88 6.83
C ILE A 128 -16.69 -7.87 7.93
N SER A 129 -17.17 -9.12 7.87
CA SER A 129 -16.79 -10.19 8.81
C SER A 129 -15.30 -10.57 8.73
N ASN A 130 -14.64 -10.31 7.58
CA ASN A 130 -13.21 -10.53 7.37
C ASN A 130 -12.35 -9.34 7.83
N LEU A 131 -12.95 -8.21 8.18
CA LEU A 131 -12.24 -7.04 8.68
C LEU A 131 -12.19 -7.05 10.21
N GLN A 132 -11.13 -6.47 10.75
CA GLN A 132 -10.91 -6.29 12.18
C GLN A 132 -10.14 -5.01 12.47
N ILE A 133 -10.29 -4.48 13.69
CA ILE A 133 -9.41 -3.45 14.22
C ILE A 133 -8.31 -4.14 15.03
N ILE A 134 -7.06 -3.80 14.73
CA ILE A 134 -5.91 -4.22 15.53
C ILE A 134 -4.98 -3.04 15.75
N SER A 135 -4.15 -3.10 16.80
CA SER A 135 -3.14 -2.08 17.00
C SER A 135 -2.10 -2.09 15.86
N GLN A 136 -1.49 -0.94 15.60
CA GLN A 136 -0.43 -0.86 14.59
C GLN A 136 0.75 -1.79 14.93
N ARG A 137 0.99 -2.05 16.24
CA ARG A 137 2.00 -2.98 16.71
C ARG A 137 1.64 -4.43 16.35
N GLU A 138 0.41 -4.85 16.61
CA GLU A 138 -0.09 -6.20 16.26
C GLU A 138 -0.06 -6.42 14.76
N ASN A 139 -0.49 -5.43 13.98
CA ASN A 139 -0.40 -5.51 12.51
C ASN A 139 1.05 -5.72 12.03
N SER A 140 2.01 -4.98 12.62
CA SER A 140 3.42 -5.14 12.28
C SER A 140 3.98 -6.51 12.66
N ILE A 141 3.51 -7.12 13.75
CA ILE A 141 3.87 -8.48 14.17
C ILE A 141 3.29 -9.49 13.17
N LYS A 142 2.00 -9.37 12.85
CA LYS A 142 1.30 -10.23 11.89
C LYS A 142 1.99 -10.22 10.50
N ASP A 143 2.35 -9.04 9.99
CA ASP A 143 3.07 -8.87 8.74
C ASP A 143 4.46 -9.53 8.78
N ARG A 144 5.14 -9.42 9.92
CA ARG A 144 6.45 -10.05 10.15
C ARG A 144 6.33 -11.57 10.19
N GLU A 145 5.35 -12.13 10.87
CA GLU A 145 5.10 -13.58 10.94
C GLU A 145 4.71 -14.14 9.57
N ALA A 146 3.87 -13.45 8.82
CA ALA A 146 3.53 -13.83 7.45
C ALA A 146 4.77 -13.83 6.54
N SER A 147 5.62 -12.81 6.65
CA SER A 147 6.88 -12.72 5.91
C SER A 147 7.86 -13.82 6.30
N ILE A 148 7.94 -14.20 7.59
CA ILE A 148 8.75 -15.31 8.07
C ILE A 148 8.24 -16.64 7.52
N LYS A 149 6.91 -16.85 7.53
CA LYS A 149 6.28 -18.05 6.98
C LYS A 149 6.54 -18.17 5.47
N GLU A 150 6.42 -17.08 4.74
CA GLU A 150 6.74 -17.03 3.30
C GLU A 150 8.23 -17.33 3.05
N LEU A 151 9.13 -16.77 3.85
CA LEU A 151 10.56 -17.08 3.80
C LEU A 151 10.81 -18.57 4.06
N LYS A 152 10.16 -19.20 5.04
CA LYS A 152 10.27 -20.62 5.33
C LYS A 152 9.89 -21.47 4.11
N CYS A 153 8.79 -21.12 3.43
CA CYS A 153 8.34 -21.82 2.22
C CYS A 153 9.30 -21.63 1.02
N ARG A 154 10.01 -20.50 0.96
CA ARG A 154 10.97 -20.19 -0.12
C ARG A 154 12.38 -20.73 0.14
N LEU A 155 12.69 -21.12 1.39
CA LEU A 155 14.00 -21.65 1.77
C LEU A 155 14.04 -23.18 1.63
N ASP A 156 13.55 -23.70 0.50
CA ASP A 156 13.64 -25.12 0.11
C ASP A 156 15.00 -25.50 -0.47
N LYS A 157 15.82 -24.50 -0.81
CA LYS A 157 17.15 -24.67 -1.38
C LYS A 157 18.22 -24.87 -0.30
N PRO A 158 19.31 -25.62 -0.60
CA PRO A 158 20.44 -25.74 0.31
C PRO A 158 21.11 -24.38 0.52
N ILE A 159 21.84 -24.24 1.64
CA ILE A 159 22.50 -22.97 1.98
C ILE A 159 23.47 -22.51 0.88
N SER A 160 24.20 -23.46 0.26
CA SER A 160 25.14 -23.20 -0.83
C SER A 160 24.47 -22.40 -1.98
N TYR A 161 23.22 -22.67 -2.30
CA TYR A 161 22.51 -21.92 -3.33
C TYR A 161 22.38 -20.43 -3.00
N TYR A 162 22.20 -20.08 -1.73
CA TYR A 162 22.09 -18.67 -1.31
C TYR A 162 23.48 -18.03 -1.21
N GLU A 163 24.51 -18.80 -0.84
CA GLU A 163 25.91 -18.37 -0.83
C GLU A 163 26.41 -18.09 -2.25
N ASP A 164 26.14 -18.96 -3.21
CA ASP A 164 26.47 -18.76 -4.62
C ASP A 164 25.78 -17.51 -5.19
N LYS A 165 24.51 -17.31 -4.87
CA LYS A 165 23.78 -16.09 -5.25
C LYS A 165 24.36 -14.84 -4.59
N LEU A 166 24.79 -14.92 -3.36
CA LEU A 166 25.42 -13.81 -2.67
C LEU A 166 26.72 -13.42 -3.39
N ALA A 167 27.61 -14.41 -3.66
CA ALA A 167 28.86 -14.21 -4.39
C ALA A 167 28.62 -13.58 -5.77
N TYR A 168 27.62 -14.07 -6.51
CA TYR A 168 27.23 -13.52 -7.80
C TYR A 168 26.81 -12.05 -7.71
N TYR A 169 25.97 -11.66 -6.72
CA TYR A 169 25.56 -10.27 -6.58
C TYR A 169 26.68 -9.35 -6.09
N GLU A 170 27.61 -9.87 -5.26
CA GLU A 170 28.81 -9.13 -4.83
C GLU A 170 29.74 -8.83 -6.01
N ASP A 171 29.89 -9.77 -6.94
CA ASP A 171 30.68 -9.56 -8.16
C ASP A 171 30.02 -8.52 -9.08
N LEU A 172 28.70 -8.64 -9.32
CA LEU A 172 27.97 -7.64 -10.08
C LEU A 172 28.04 -6.24 -9.43
N TYR A 173 28.00 -6.15 -8.11
CA TYR A 173 28.17 -4.89 -7.41
C TYR A 173 29.55 -4.28 -7.64
N LYS A 174 30.63 -5.09 -7.51
CA LYS A 174 32.00 -4.64 -7.80
C LYS A 174 32.13 -4.12 -9.23
N LYS A 175 31.52 -4.82 -10.20
CA LYS A 175 31.51 -4.39 -11.61
C LYS A 175 30.78 -3.06 -11.78
N ALA A 176 29.57 -2.91 -11.22
CA ALA A 176 28.81 -1.66 -11.29
C ALA A 176 29.55 -0.48 -10.65
N MET A 177 30.29 -0.72 -9.57
CA MET A 177 31.14 0.30 -8.93
C MET A 177 32.32 0.69 -9.82
N LYS A 178 32.98 -0.29 -10.49
CA LYS A 178 34.06 -0.03 -11.44
C LYS A 178 33.57 0.78 -12.63
N ASP A 179 32.36 0.47 -13.13
CA ASP A 179 31.74 1.15 -14.27
C ASP A 179 31.09 2.49 -13.86
N ARG A 180 31.23 2.91 -12.60
CA ARG A 180 30.62 4.12 -12.00
C ARG A 180 29.10 4.20 -12.18
N ASN A 181 28.43 3.07 -12.35
CA ASN A 181 26.97 2.99 -12.47
C ASN A 181 26.34 2.93 -11.07
N ARG A 182 26.08 4.12 -10.48
CA ARG A 182 25.54 4.26 -9.11
C ARG A 182 24.16 3.65 -8.95
N GLU A 183 23.31 3.68 -9.97
CA GLU A 183 21.95 3.16 -9.89
C GLU A 183 21.97 1.62 -9.84
N ASP A 184 22.72 0.99 -10.73
CA ASP A 184 22.86 -0.47 -10.72
C ASP A 184 23.57 -0.95 -9.43
N ALA A 185 24.59 -0.25 -8.94
CA ALA A 185 25.23 -0.54 -7.68
C ALA A 185 24.23 -0.52 -6.50
N ARG A 186 23.33 0.49 -6.41
CA ARG A 186 22.29 0.56 -5.38
C ARG A 186 21.32 -0.62 -5.45
N ARG A 187 20.95 -1.04 -6.67
CA ARG A 187 20.09 -2.22 -6.86
C ARG A 187 20.76 -3.51 -6.39
N ARG A 188 22.06 -3.69 -6.70
CA ARG A 188 22.83 -4.88 -6.29
C ARG A 188 23.05 -4.95 -4.78
N ILE A 189 23.29 -3.82 -4.12
CA ILE A 189 23.39 -3.75 -2.65
C ILE A 189 22.12 -4.30 -1.99
N LYS A 190 20.93 -3.94 -2.48
CA LYS A 190 19.68 -4.48 -1.96
C LYS A 190 19.63 -6.00 -2.06
N ASN A 191 19.98 -6.54 -3.23
CA ASN A 191 20.01 -7.99 -3.45
C ASN A 191 21.01 -8.70 -2.51
N ILE A 192 22.18 -8.10 -2.26
CA ILE A 192 23.16 -8.61 -1.30
C ILE A 192 22.56 -8.69 0.11
N TYR A 193 21.91 -7.63 0.59
CA TYR A 193 21.26 -7.63 1.90
C TYR A 193 20.17 -8.68 2.00
N ASP A 194 19.35 -8.86 0.94
CA ASP A 194 18.32 -9.89 0.88
C ASP A 194 18.90 -11.31 0.98
N GLN A 195 20.02 -11.60 0.28
CA GLN A 195 20.67 -12.92 0.40
C GLN A 195 21.29 -13.13 1.77
N LYS A 196 22.00 -12.12 2.33
CA LYS A 196 22.57 -12.20 3.69
C LYS A 196 21.50 -12.42 4.76
N ALA A 197 20.30 -11.85 4.59
CA ALA A 197 19.18 -12.10 5.49
C ALA A 197 18.66 -13.54 5.38
N LYS A 198 18.56 -14.10 4.16
CA LYS A 198 18.16 -15.50 3.93
C LYS A 198 19.17 -16.49 4.52
N ILE A 199 20.46 -16.27 4.31
CA ILE A 199 21.53 -17.10 4.89
C ILE A 199 21.46 -17.09 6.43
N ARG A 200 21.35 -15.91 7.04
CA ARG A 200 21.21 -15.77 8.50
C ARG A 200 19.99 -16.50 9.02
N TYR A 201 18.86 -16.34 8.32
CA TYR A 201 17.63 -17.04 8.69
C TYR A 201 17.78 -18.56 8.59
N TRP A 202 18.39 -19.05 7.50
CA TRP A 202 18.65 -20.48 7.28
C TRP A 202 19.53 -21.07 8.40
N LEU A 203 20.63 -20.37 8.74
CA LEU A 203 21.54 -20.79 9.81
C LEU A 203 20.85 -20.83 11.19
N SER A 204 20.00 -19.85 11.51
CA SER A 204 19.34 -19.78 12.82
C SER A 204 18.22 -20.81 13.00
N HIS A 205 17.55 -21.24 11.93
CA HIS A 205 16.33 -22.08 12.04
C HIS A 205 16.53 -23.52 11.56
N LYS A 206 17.50 -23.78 10.69
CA LYS A 206 17.82 -25.16 10.29
C LYS A 206 18.94 -25.79 11.12
N ALA A 207 19.79 -25.00 11.74
CA ALA A 207 20.75 -25.54 12.69
C ALA A 207 20.08 -26.20 13.91
N GLU A 208 18.93 -25.67 14.36
CA GLU A 208 18.15 -26.26 15.45
C GLU A 208 17.52 -27.60 15.06
N ALA A 209 17.13 -27.79 13.80
CA ALA A 209 16.52 -29.03 13.31
C ALA A 209 17.51 -30.19 13.16
N TRP A 210 18.83 -29.93 13.13
CA TRP A 210 19.88 -30.98 13.05
C TRP A 210 20.36 -31.43 14.42
N VAL A 211 20.06 -30.71 15.49
CA VAL A 211 20.42 -31.07 16.87
C VAL A 211 19.37 -32.01 17.50
N THR A 212 18.18 -32.13 16.87
CA THR A 212 17.04 -32.94 17.37
C THR A 212 16.84 -34.27 16.60
N GLN A 213 17.75 -34.64 15.70
CA GLN A 213 17.83 -35.97 15.08
C GLN A 213 19.08 -36.71 15.57
#